data_dfc626c8fcc8b125e49ecc9ed7ec5d5e
#
_entry.id   dfc626c8fcc8b125e49ecc9ed7ec5d5e
#
_cell.length_a   1.000
_cell.length_b   1.000
_cell.length_c   1.000
_cell.angle_alpha   90.00
_cell.angle_beta   90.00
_cell.angle_gamma   90.00
#
_symmetry.space_group_name_H-M   'P 1'
#
loop_
_entity.id
_entity.type
_entity.pdbx_description
1 polymer ?
#
loop_
_entity_poly.entity_id
_entity_poly.type
_entity_poly.pdbx_seq_one_letter_code
_entity_poly.pdbx_strand_id
1 'polypeptide(L)'
;MCLMTGIDSRARETSSLDIITHVAGQAVAASPRSAVAHMGQAMVLRAQGRFEEAIRAYDAVLTLNRNFVPAYANIAYAKLTAGSTEDTIPLVEQAIRASARDPTVGNWYDLIGEAHLLQSRTDEAIIWLERARSAIPTHAAIRAHLASAYALDGETQRAATELTEARKLSSNDRYTSLARLQAVVGYWGVPKLRALFEATYFAGLRKAGMPEE
;
A
#
# COMPACT_ATOMS: atom_id res chain seq x y z
N MET A 1 26.20 -10.13 -24.81
CA MET A 1 25.55 -11.38 -24.36
C MET A 1 24.90 -11.12 -22.99
N CYS A 2 23.86 -10.27 -22.93
CA CYS A 2 23.20 -9.89 -21.67
C CYS A 2 21.75 -9.36 -21.89
N LEU A 3 20.91 -10.13 -22.58
CA LEU A 3 19.48 -9.79 -22.81
C LEU A 3 18.52 -10.96 -22.52
N MET A 4 19.02 -12.09 -22.03
CA MET A 4 18.18 -13.30 -21.80
C MET A 4 17.67 -13.47 -20.37
N THR A 5 18.14 -12.72 -19.36
CA THR A 5 17.77 -12.93 -17.96
C THR A 5 16.45 -12.26 -17.56
N GLY A 6 16.04 -11.18 -18.22
CA GLY A 6 14.82 -10.44 -17.87
C GLY A 6 13.51 -11.08 -18.37
N ILE A 7 13.57 -11.79 -19.50
CA ILE A 7 12.37 -12.43 -20.09
C ILE A 7 12.01 -13.69 -19.30
N ASP A 8 13.01 -14.42 -18.82
CA ASP A 8 12.82 -15.68 -18.08
C ASP A 8 12.26 -15.45 -16.65
N SER A 9 12.60 -14.33 -16.00
CA SER A 9 12.06 -14.01 -14.68
C SER A 9 10.58 -13.60 -14.75
N ARG A 10 10.18 -12.77 -15.71
CA ARG A 10 8.77 -12.39 -15.92
C ARG A 10 7.89 -13.59 -16.30
N ALA A 11 8.39 -14.47 -17.17
CA ALA A 11 7.67 -15.68 -17.55
C ALA A 11 7.47 -16.63 -16.36
N ARG A 12 8.46 -16.76 -15.47
CA ARG A 12 8.36 -17.55 -14.23
C ARG A 12 7.41 -16.91 -13.21
N GLU A 13 7.43 -15.59 -13.04
CA GLU A 13 6.51 -14.87 -12.16
C GLU A 13 5.06 -15.01 -12.65
N THR A 14 4.79 -14.86 -13.94
CA THR A 14 3.47 -15.05 -14.53
C THR A 14 2.98 -16.48 -14.31
N SER A 15 3.82 -17.47 -14.56
CA SER A 15 3.50 -18.90 -14.32
C SER A 15 3.21 -19.19 -12.85
N SER A 16 3.94 -18.57 -11.92
CA SER A 16 3.72 -18.74 -10.48
C SER A 16 2.42 -18.12 -10.03
N LEU A 17 2.07 -16.92 -10.53
CA LEU A 17 0.81 -16.25 -10.23
C LEU A 17 -0.39 -17.01 -10.77
N ASP A 18 -0.28 -17.61 -11.95
CA ASP A 18 -1.35 -18.43 -12.54
C ASP A 18 -1.61 -19.69 -11.72
N ILE A 19 -0.56 -20.35 -11.25
CA ILE A 19 -0.68 -21.52 -10.36
C ILE A 19 -1.37 -21.13 -9.05
N ILE A 20 -0.92 -20.05 -8.42
CA ILE A 20 -1.51 -19.57 -7.15
C ILE A 20 -2.97 -19.19 -7.36
N THR A 21 -3.31 -18.57 -8.48
CA THR A 21 -4.70 -18.21 -8.85
C THR A 21 -5.58 -19.46 -8.97
N HIS A 22 -5.08 -20.47 -9.67
CA HIS A 22 -5.80 -21.73 -9.83
C HIS A 22 -6.03 -22.43 -8.48
N VAL A 23 -5.00 -22.52 -7.65
CA VAL A 23 -5.09 -23.13 -6.31
C VAL A 23 -6.06 -22.36 -5.41
N ALA A 24 -6.03 -21.01 -5.43
CA ALA A 24 -6.98 -20.20 -4.67
C ALA A 24 -8.42 -20.40 -5.14
N GLY A 25 -8.65 -20.50 -6.45
CA GLY A 25 -9.97 -20.81 -7.02
C GLY A 25 -10.46 -22.20 -6.60
N GLN A 26 -9.59 -23.22 -6.62
CA GLN A 26 -9.91 -24.57 -6.16
C GLN A 26 -10.25 -24.60 -4.67
N ALA A 27 -9.55 -23.82 -3.82
CA ALA A 27 -9.83 -23.72 -2.40
C ALA A 27 -11.23 -23.17 -2.12
N VAL A 28 -11.66 -22.15 -2.85
CA VAL A 28 -13.02 -21.60 -2.75
C VAL A 28 -14.05 -22.60 -3.28
N ALA A 29 -13.79 -23.28 -4.40
CA ALA A 29 -14.70 -24.29 -4.95
C ALA A 29 -14.88 -25.49 -3.99
N ALA A 30 -13.81 -25.93 -3.32
CA ALA A 30 -13.84 -27.02 -2.33
C ALA A 30 -14.52 -26.59 -1.04
N SER A 31 -14.46 -25.31 -0.66
CA SER A 31 -15.00 -24.78 0.60
C SER A 31 -15.66 -23.40 0.40
N PRO A 32 -16.82 -23.33 -0.26
CA PRO A 32 -17.46 -22.04 -0.63
C PRO A 32 -17.88 -21.16 0.57
N ARG A 33 -17.97 -21.76 1.77
CA ARG A 33 -18.31 -21.09 3.03
C ARG A 33 -17.09 -20.78 3.89
N SER A 34 -15.88 -20.95 3.37
CA SER A 34 -14.64 -20.66 4.11
C SER A 34 -14.20 -19.20 3.88
N ALA A 35 -14.30 -18.37 4.92
CA ALA A 35 -13.78 -17.00 4.89
C ALA A 35 -12.27 -16.97 4.58
N VAL A 36 -11.50 -17.97 5.03
CA VAL A 36 -10.07 -18.08 4.77
C VAL A 36 -9.78 -18.36 3.28
N ALA A 37 -10.59 -19.22 2.64
CA ALA A 37 -10.45 -19.49 1.19
C ALA A 37 -10.71 -18.24 0.36
N HIS A 38 -11.79 -17.50 0.64
CA HIS A 38 -12.08 -16.22 -0.01
C HIS A 38 -11.01 -15.17 0.27
N MET A 39 -10.45 -15.12 1.49
CA MET A 39 -9.35 -14.23 1.83
C MET A 39 -8.11 -14.52 0.96
N GLY A 40 -7.74 -15.80 0.82
CA GLY A 40 -6.62 -16.21 -0.04
C GLY A 40 -6.84 -15.82 -1.51
N GLN A 41 -8.05 -16.08 -2.05
CA GLN A 41 -8.40 -15.67 -3.40
C GLN A 41 -8.31 -14.14 -3.59
N ALA A 42 -8.85 -13.37 -2.64
CA ALA A 42 -8.82 -11.92 -2.68
C ALA A 42 -7.39 -11.35 -2.69
N MET A 43 -6.50 -11.93 -1.88
CA MET A 43 -5.09 -11.53 -1.85
C MET A 43 -4.38 -11.79 -3.18
N VAL A 44 -4.66 -12.92 -3.84
CA VAL A 44 -4.11 -13.25 -5.17
C VAL A 44 -4.62 -12.27 -6.22
N LEU A 45 -5.93 -12.01 -6.26
CA LEU A 45 -6.53 -11.04 -7.19
C LEU A 45 -5.93 -9.63 -7.01
N ARG A 46 -5.74 -9.20 -5.77
CA ARG A 46 -5.08 -7.93 -5.46
C ARG A 46 -3.64 -7.89 -5.97
N ALA A 47 -2.87 -8.96 -5.77
CA ALA A 47 -1.50 -9.06 -6.27
C ALA A 47 -1.41 -8.99 -7.80
N GLN A 48 -2.46 -9.41 -8.50
CA GLN A 48 -2.61 -9.29 -9.95
C GLN A 48 -3.10 -7.91 -10.42
N GLY A 49 -3.36 -6.96 -9.52
CA GLY A 49 -3.95 -5.67 -9.86
C GLY A 49 -5.46 -5.72 -10.21
N ARG A 50 -6.12 -6.86 -9.98
CA ARG A 50 -7.56 -7.07 -10.21
C ARG A 50 -8.36 -6.58 -9.00
N PHE A 51 -8.23 -5.27 -8.72
CA PHE A 51 -8.71 -4.67 -7.45
C PHE A 51 -10.21 -4.83 -7.24
N GLU A 52 -11.03 -4.62 -8.25
CA GLU A 52 -12.50 -4.76 -8.15
C GLU A 52 -12.92 -6.20 -7.80
N GLU A 53 -12.24 -7.18 -8.38
CA GLU A 53 -12.51 -8.59 -8.08
C GLU A 53 -11.99 -8.97 -6.68
N ALA A 54 -10.85 -8.41 -6.29
CA ALA A 54 -10.32 -8.60 -4.93
C ALA A 54 -11.29 -8.03 -3.87
N ILE A 55 -11.85 -6.83 -4.11
CA ILE A 55 -12.84 -6.22 -3.22
C ILE A 55 -14.06 -7.13 -3.07
N ARG A 56 -14.63 -7.63 -4.18
CA ARG A 56 -15.77 -8.57 -4.11
C ARG A 56 -15.45 -9.84 -3.32
N ALA A 57 -14.24 -10.39 -3.47
CA ALA A 57 -13.83 -11.56 -2.71
C ALA A 57 -13.64 -11.25 -1.23
N TYR A 58 -13.11 -10.07 -0.86
CA TYR A 58 -13.06 -9.61 0.54
C TYR A 58 -14.46 -9.37 1.14
N ASP A 59 -15.41 -8.83 0.35
CA ASP A 59 -16.79 -8.67 0.79
C ASP A 59 -17.45 -10.02 1.10
N ALA A 60 -17.14 -11.07 0.33
CA ALA A 60 -17.56 -12.43 0.64
C ALA A 60 -16.97 -12.92 1.99
N VAL A 61 -15.71 -12.56 2.30
CA VAL A 61 -15.12 -12.84 3.64
C VAL A 61 -15.96 -12.21 4.74
N LEU A 62 -16.31 -10.92 4.61
CA LEU A 62 -17.09 -10.18 5.61
C LEU A 62 -18.54 -10.66 5.70
N THR A 63 -19.10 -11.16 4.61
CA THR A 63 -20.43 -11.81 4.62
C THR A 63 -20.42 -13.10 5.44
N LEU A 64 -19.36 -13.88 5.33
CA LEU A 64 -19.18 -15.14 6.07
C LEU A 64 -18.75 -14.92 7.52
N ASN A 65 -17.93 -13.89 7.75
CA ASN A 65 -17.43 -13.52 9.08
C ASN A 65 -17.22 -12.01 9.19
N ARG A 66 -18.19 -11.28 9.73
CA ARG A 66 -18.12 -9.83 9.93
C ARG A 66 -16.99 -9.36 10.85
N ASN A 67 -16.47 -10.25 11.67
CA ASN A 67 -15.39 -9.96 12.61
C ASN A 67 -14.01 -10.32 12.04
N PHE A 68 -13.92 -10.59 10.74
CA PHE A 68 -12.64 -10.89 10.09
C PHE A 68 -11.88 -9.58 9.83
N VAL A 69 -11.28 -9.03 10.88
CA VAL A 69 -10.64 -7.69 10.90
C VAL A 69 -9.67 -7.46 9.73
N PRO A 70 -8.78 -8.42 9.36
CA PRO A 70 -7.87 -8.22 8.22
C PRO A 70 -8.56 -7.92 6.90
N ALA A 71 -9.81 -8.34 6.69
CA ALA A 71 -10.54 -8.06 5.45
C ALA A 71 -10.81 -6.57 5.27
N TYR A 72 -11.19 -5.84 6.32
CA TYR A 72 -11.42 -4.39 6.27
C TYR A 72 -10.18 -3.63 5.80
N ALA A 73 -9.01 -3.92 6.40
CA ALA A 73 -7.75 -3.27 6.03
C ALA A 73 -7.33 -3.61 4.59
N ASN A 74 -7.57 -4.85 4.15
CA ASN A 74 -7.25 -5.26 2.77
C ASN A 74 -8.21 -4.67 1.73
N ILE A 75 -9.50 -4.51 2.03
CA ILE A 75 -10.44 -3.77 1.19
C ILE A 75 -10.00 -2.32 1.08
N ALA A 76 -9.67 -1.69 2.21
CA ALA A 76 -9.20 -0.32 2.24
C ALA A 76 -7.96 -0.12 1.36
N TYR A 77 -6.98 -1.02 1.47
CA TYR A 77 -5.80 -1.00 0.62
C TYR A 77 -6.13 -1.19 -0.87
N ALA A 78 -7.04 -2.13 -1.20
CA ALA A 78 -7.47 -2.35 -2.58
C ALA A 78 -8.20 -1.12 -3.15
N LYS A 79 -9.03 -0.44 -2.34
CA LYS A 79 -9.70 0.81 -2.72
C LYS A 79 -8.71 1.95 -2.91
N LEU A 80 -7.72 2.11 -2.02
CA LEU A 80 -6.66 3.10 -2.18
C LEU A 80 -5.93 2.91 -3.50
N THR A 81 -5.49 1.67 -3.77
CA THR A 81 -4.74 1.33 -4.99
C THR A 81 -5.57 1.45 -6.26
N ALA A 82 -6.90 1.32 -6.16
CA ALA A 82 -7.85 1.64 -7.24
C ALA A 82 -8.12 3.16 -7.38
N GLY A 83 -7.54 4.00 -6.53
CA GLY A 83 -7.71 5.45 -6.53
C GLY A 83 -8.99 5.96 -5.84
N SER A 84 -9.63 5.12 -4.99
CA SER A 84 -10.79 5.49 -4.17
C SER A 84 -10.35 5.82 -2.75
N THR A 85 -9.68 6.97 -2.60
CA THR A 85 -9.07 7.38 -1.32
C THR A 85 -10.10 7.70 -0.24
N GLU A 86 -11.29 8.15 -0.62
CA GLU A 86 -12.37 8.54 0.31
C GLU A 86 -12.91 7.33 1.09
N ASP A 87 -12.99 6.17 0.43
CA ASP A 87 -13.50 4.94 1.01
C ASP A 87 -12.50 4.24 1.94
N THR A 88 -11.22 4.61 1.83
CA THR A 88 -10.11 3.95 2.54
C THR A 88 -10.20 4.19 4.05
N ILE A 89 -10.34 5.44 4.47
CA ILE A 89 -10.24 5.85 5.89
C ILE A 89 -11.30 5.16 6.75
N PRO A 90 -12.62 5.20 6.43
CA PRO A 90 -13.65 4.59 7.27
C PRO A 90 -13.48 3.07 7.44
N LEU A 91 -12.96 2.38 6.42
CA LEU A 91 -12.68 0.95 6.49
C LEU A 91 -11.53 0.62 7.43
N VAL A 92 -10.44 1.40 7.34
CA VAL A 92 -9.29 1.21 8.24
C VAL A 92 -9.65 1.56 9.67
N GLU A 93 -10.41 2.62 9.91
CA GLU A 93 -10.90 2.97 11.24
C GLU A 93 -11.79 1.87 11.82
N GLN A 94 -12.59 1.19 10.99
CA GLN A 94 -13.36 0.03 11.43
C GLN A 94 -12.45 -1.13 11.87
N ALA A 95 -11.36 -1.40 11.13
CA ALA A 95 -10.37 -2.39 11.54
C ALA A 95 -9.72 -2.02 12.89
N ILE A 96 -9.32 -0.75 13.07
CA ILE A 96 -8.72 -0.26 14.31
C ILE A 96 -9.70 -0.39 15.49
N ARG A 97 -10.97 0.00 15.32
CA ARG A 97 -12.00 -0.16 16.37
C ARG A 97 -12.20 -1.62 16.76
N ALA A 98 -12.15 -2.52 15.79
CA ALA A 98 -12.32 -3.96 16.04
C ALA A 98 -11.09 -4.62 16.68
N SER A 99 -9.88 -4.12 16.45
CA SER A 99 -8.63 -4.68 16.98
C SER A 99 -7.54 -3.62 17.17
N ALA A 100 -7.72 -2.74 18.15
CA ALA A 100 -6.77 -1.66 18.45
C ALA A 100 -5.37 -2.14 18.90
N ARG A 101 -5.23 -3.39 19.30
CA ARG A 101 -3.97 -4.01 19.74
C ARG A 101 -3.39 -4.96 18.70
N ASP A 102 -3.87 -4.90 17.46
CA ASP A 102 -3.34 -5.73 16.38
C ASP A 102 -1.86 -5.39 16.16
N PRO A 103 -0.97 -6.39 16.05
CA PRO A 103 0.45 -6.13 15.79
C PRO A 103 0.72 -5.36 14.49
N THR A 104 -0.23 -5.37 13.55
CA THR A 104 -0.14 -4.68 12.26
C THR A 104 -0.76 -3.29 12.26
N VAL A 105 -1.25 -2.79 13.39
CA VAL A 105 -1.95 -1.50 13.50
C VAL A 105 -1.13 -0.32 12.95
N GLY A 106 0.19 -0.40 13.04
CA GLY A 106 1.07 0.63 12.46
C GLY A 106 0.93 0.74 10.94
N ASN A 107 0.72 -0.37 10.22
CA ASN A 107 0.44 -0.35 8.79
C ASN A 107 -0.95 0.27 8.48
N TRP A 108 -1.91 0.12 9.40
CA TRP A 108 -3.23 0.73 9.26
C TRP A 108 -3.17 2.25 9.46
N TYR A 109 -2.34 2.73 10.41
CA TYR A 109 -2.08 4.15 10.57
C TYR A 109 -1.40 4.74 9.33
N ASP A 110 -0.42 4.03 8.75
CA ASP A 110 0.23 4.43 7.50
C ASP A 110 -0.78 4.54 6.35
N LEU A 111 -1.68 3.57 6.21
CA LEU A 111 -2.70 3.57 5.16
C LEU A 111 -3.68 4.75 5.29
N ILE A 112 -4.06 5.14 6.52
CA ILE A 112 -4.87 6.35 6.75
C ILE A 112 -4.06 7.60 6.39
N GLY A 113 -2.80 7.66 6.83
CA GLY A 113 -1.93 8.79 6.55
C GLY A 113 -1.67 8.97 5.06
N GLU A 114 -1.42 7.88 4.32
CA GLU A 114 -1.28 7.89 2.87
C GLU A 114 -2.57 8.36 2.19
N ALA A 115 -3.74 7.88 2.62
CA ALA A 115 -5.03 8.33 2.08
C ALA A 115 -5.25 9.84 2.28
N HIS A 116 -4.94 10.39 3.47
CA HIS A 116 -4.98 11.83 3.71
C HIS A 116 -3.98 12.59 2.84
N LEU A 117 -2.75 12.10 2.71
CA LEU A 117 -1.71 12.71 1.87
C LEU A 117 -2.18 12.81 0.41
N LEU A 118 -2.74 11.72 -0.14
CA LEU A 118 -3.26 11.68 -1.51
C LEU A 118 -4.49 12.59 -1.72
N GLN A 119 -5.19 12.94 -0.64
CA GLN A 119 -6.31 13.91 -0.63
C GLN A 119 -5.83 15.35 -0.36
N SER A 120 -4.52 15.61 -0.31
CA SER A 120 -3.93 16.91 0.05
C SER A 120 -4.31 17.41 1.44
N ARG A 121 -4.68 16.51 2.35
CA ARG A 121 -4.96 16.81 3.76
C ARG A 121 -3.69 16.57 4.57
N THR A 122 -2.76 17.51 4.46
CA THR A 122 -1.38 17.35 4.94
C THR A 122 -1.29 17.24 6.45
N ASP A 123 -2.04 18.06 7.19
CA ASP A 123 -2.04 18.08 8.68
C ASP A 123 -2.50 16.73 9.23
N GLU A 124 -3.62 16.20 8.70
CA GLU A 124 -4.14 14.89 9.11
C GLU A 124 -3.19 13.77 8.70
N ALA A 125 -2.58 13.88 7.52
CA ALA A 125 -1.58 12.90 7.07
C ALA A 125 -0.40 12.83 8.06
N ILE A 126 0.13 13.96 8.51
CA ILE A 126 1.22 14.03 9.49
C ILE A 126 0.82 13.33 10.79
N ILE A 127 -0.35 13.63 11.33
CA ILE A 127 -0.83 13.03 12.59
C ILE A 127 -0.85 11.49 12.50
N TRP A 128 -1.40 10.94 11.43
CA TRP A 128 -1.51 9.50 11.28
C TRP A 128 -0.18 8.83 10.96
N LEU A 129 0.66 9.47 10.14
CA LEU A 129 1.98 8.95 9.79
C LEU A 129 2.95 8.98 10.98
N GLU A 130 2.85 9.97 11.88
CA GLU A 130 3.62 9.98 13.13
C GLU A 130 3.21 8.83 14.07
N ARG A 131 1.92 8.50 14.13
CA ARG A 131 1.43 7.30 14.85
C ARG A 131 1.98 6.02 14.21
N ALA A 132 1.97 5.94 12.87
CA ALA A 132 2.54 4.81 12.13
C ALA A 132 4.03 4.65 12.42
N ARG A 133 4.80 5.74 12.35
CA ARG A 133 6.23 5.76 12.68
C ARG A 133 6.51 5.32 14.11
N SER A 134 5.68 5.75 15.05
CA SER A 134 5.82 5.37 16.46
C SER A 134 5.56 3.87 16.67
N ALA A 135 4.61 3.29 15.93
CA ALA A 135 4.28 1.87 15.99
C ALA A 135 5.31 1.00 15.26
N ILE A 136 5.85 1.46 14.11
CA ILE A 136 6.82 0.72 13.29
C ILE A 136 7.99 1.65 12.91
N PRO A 137 8.92 1.94 13.82
CA PRO A 137 9.96 2.96 13.61
C PRO A 137 10.98 2.60 12.52
N THR A 138 11.08 1.32 12.15
CA THR A 138 12.02 0.81 11.14
C THR A 138 11.41 0.64 9.74
N HIS A 139 10.19 1.13 9.50
CA HIS A 139 9.52 0.98 8.21
C HIS A 139 9.87 2.14 7.27
N ALA A 140 10.65 1.86 6.22
CA ALA A 140 11.16 2.88 5.30
C ALA A 140 10.06 3.66 4.55
N ALA A 141 8.94 3.00 4.18
CA ALA A 141 7.85 3.67 3.45
C ALA A 141 7.15 4.72 4.33
N ILE A 142 6.90 4.42 5.62
CA ILE A 142 6.32 5.37 6.57
C ILE A 142 7.18 6.63 6.68
N ARG A 143 8.51 6.47 6.72
CA ARG A 143 9.45 7.59 6.72
C ARG A 143 9.38 8.42 5.44
N ALA A 144 9.24 7.77 4.29
CA ALA A 144 9.10 8.46 3.01
C ALA A 144 7.75 9.20 2.89
N HIS A 145 6.64 8.63 3.39
CA HIS A 145 5.36 9.30 3.47
C HIS A 145 5.45 10.55 4.37
N LEU A 146 6.06 10.44 5.56
CA LEU A 146 6.31 11.57 6.44
C LEU A 146 7.20 12.64 5.81
N ALA A 147 8.28 12.24 5.12
CA ALA A 147 9.14 13.19 4.42
C ALA A 147 8.34 14.03 3.41
N SER A 148 7.46 13.38 2.65
CA SER A 148 6.57 14.06 1.72
C SER A 148 5.59 15.00 2.44
N ALA A 149 4.91 14.52 3.47
CA ALA A 149 3.93 15.29 4.21
C ALA A 149 4.55 16.54 4.87
N TYR A 150 5.67 16.40 5.58
CA TYR A 150 6.40 17.52 6.17
C TYR A 150 6.89 18.53 5.13
N ALA A 151 7.36 18.06 3.97
CA ALA A 151 7.80 18.96 2.91
C ALA A 151 6.66 19.76 2.30
N LEU A 152 5.46 19.17 2.20
CA LEU A 152 4.25 19.86 1.73
C LEU A 152 3.78 20.89 2.75
N ASP A 153 3.92 20.59 4.04
CA ASP A 153 3.59 21.51 5.15
C ASP A 153 4.65 22.61 5.37
N GLY A 154 5.79 22.55 4.67
CA GLY A 154 6.87 23.53 4.79
C GLY A 154 7.91 23.19 5.86
N GLU A 155 7.79 22.08 6.58
CA GLU A 155 8.72 21.60 7.59
C GLU A 155 9.97 20.94 6.96
N THR A 156 10.73 21.72 6.19
CA THR A 156 11.82 21.20 5.32
C THR A 156 12.89 20.41 6.05
N GLN A 157 13.24 20.82 7.27
CA GLN A 157 14.27 20.11 8.06
C GLN A 157 13.80 18.73 8.53
N ARG A 158 12.54 18.62 8.95
CA ARG A 158 11.93 17.33 9.34
C ARG A 158 11.79 16.43 8.11
N ALA A 159 11.35 16.99 6.99
CA ALA A 159 11.26 16.27 5.72
C ALA A 159 12.59 15.66 5.28
N ALA A 160 13.69 16.43 5.29
CA ALA A 160 15.02 15.96 4.94
C ALA A 160 15.51 14.85 5.89
N THR A 161 15.21 14.97 7.18
CA THR A 161 15.55 13.96 8.19
C THR A 161 14.82 12.64 7.91
N GLU A 162 13.51 12.68 7.70
CA GLU A 162 12.72 11.47 7.43
C GLU A 162 13.10 10.81 6.10
N LEU A 163 13.42 11.59 5.06
CA LEU A 163 13.90 11.05 3.79
C LEU A 163 15.26 10.35 3.94
N THR A 164 16.15 10.92 4.74
CA THR A 164 17.44 10.30 5.06
C THR A 164 17.25 8.97 5.79
N GLU A 165 16.37 8.92 6.77
CA GLU A 165 16.03 7.68 7.49
C GLU A 165 15.37 6.64 6.57
N ALA A 166 14.48 7.06 5.66
CA ALA A 166 13.87 6.15 4.68
C ALA A 166 14.95 5.46 3.81
N ARG A 167 15.97 6.21 3.37
CA ARG A 167 17.11 5.68 2.62
C ARG A 167 17.93 4.67 3.42
N LYS A 168 18.20 4.96 4.69
CA LYS A 168 18.97 4.05 5.58
C LYS A 168 18.23 2.76 5.88
N LEU A 169 16.92 2.83 6.10
CA LEU A 169 16.09 1.68 6.46
C LEU A 169 15.71 0.80 5.27
N SER A 170 15.81 1.34 4.05
CA SER A 170 15.48 0.59 2.85
C SER A 170 16.56 -0.44 2.54
N SER A 171 16.14 -1.69 2.30
CA SER A 171 17.04 -2.78 1.86
C SER A 171 17.50 -2.64 0.40
N ASN A 172 16.97 -1.65 -0.32
CA ASN A 172 17.31 -1.35 -1.71
C ASN A 172 17.38 0.18 -1.92
N ASP A 173 17.74 0.59 -3.12
CA ASP A 173 17.98 1.99 -3.47
C ASP A 173 16.74 2.77 -3.93
N ARG A 174 15.51 2.24 -3.68
CA ARG A 174 14.26 2.85 -4.17
C ARG A 174 14.04 4.31 -3.74
N TYR A 175 14.52 4.70 -2.57
CA TYR A 175 14.36 6.07 -2.04
C TYR A 175 15.52 7.00 -2.41
N THR A 176 16.41 6.60 -3.30
CA THR A 176 17.51 7.45 -3.77
C THR A 176 17.09 8.43 -4.85
N SER A 177 16.07 8.06 -5.68
CA SER A 177 15.49 8.95 -6.68
C SER A 177 14.03 8.60 -6.94
N LEU A 178 13.29 9.55 -7.52
CA LEU A 178 11.90 9.34 -7.94
C LEU A 178 11.78 8.27 -9.03
N ALA A 179 12.70 8.27 -10.01
CA ALA A 179 12.71 7.26 -11.06
C ALA A 179 12.82 5.83 -10.49
N ARG A 180 13.69 5.63 -9.49
CA ARG A 180 13.85 4.33 -8.82
C ARG A 180 12.63 3.95 -7.99
N LEU A 181 12.05 4.91 -7.29
CA LEU A 181 10.83 4.68 -6.52
C LEU A 181 9.66 4.28 -7.42
N GLN A 182 9.47 4.98 -8.52
CA GLN A 182 8.40 4.69 -9.49
C GLN A 182 8.58 3.34 -10.19
N ALA A 183 9.81 2.90 -10.43
CA ALA A 183 10.11 1.62 -11.08
C ALA A 183 9.69 0.39 -10.24
N VAL A 184 9.58 0.53 -8.91
CA VAL A 184 9.34 -0.61 -7.99
C VAL A 184 7.87 -0.95 -7.82
N VAL A 185 6.95 -0.05 -8.13
CA VAL A 185 5.55 -0.17 -7.67
C VAL A 185 4.59 -0.54 -8.79
N GLY A 186 4.03 -1.77 -8.72
CA GLY A 186 3.15 -2.31 -9.75
C GLY A 186 1.82 -1.59 -9.96
N TYR A 187 1.32 -0.79 -8.99
CA TYR A 187 0.05 -0.07 -9.10
C TYR A 187 0.15 1.35 -9.71
N TRP A 188 1.36 1.82 -10.06
CA TRP A 188 1.53 3.06 -10.81
C TRP A 188 0.81 3.08 -12.15
N GLY A 189 0.38 1.90 -12.63
CA GLY A 189 -0.38 1.75 -13.86
C GLY A 189 -1.82 2.29 -13.81
N VAL A 190 -2.42 2.50 -12.62
CA VAL A 190 -3.77 3.05 -12.47
C VAL A 190 -3.73 4.57 -12.67
N PRO A 191 -4.33 5.13 -13.76
CA PRO A 191 -4.14 6.55 -14.12
C PRO A 191 -4.58 7.52 -13.03
N LYS A 192 -5.73 7.25 -12.40
CA LYS A 192 -6.26 8.09 -11.31
C LYS A 192 -5.30 8.15 -10.13
N LEU A 193 -4.78 6.99 -9.70
CA LEU A 193 -3.85 6.90 -8.59
C LEU A 193 -2.54 7.60 -8.92
N ARG A 194 -1.99 7.39 -10.12
CA ARG A 194 -0.75 8.06 -10.56
C ARG A 194 -0.87 9.56 -10.48
N ALA A 195 -2.00 10.15 -10.92
CA ALA A 195 -2.22 11.58 -10.85
C ALA A 195 -2.22 12.10 -9.40
N LEU A 196 -2.83 11.35 -8.46
CA LEU A 196 -2.80 11.69 -7.04
C LEU A 196 -1.38 11.65 -6.47
N PHE A 197 -0.62 10.58 -6.76
CA PHE A 197 0.76 10.46 -6.31
C PHE A 197 1.66 11.58 -6.85
N GLU A 198 1.54 11.94 -8.13
CA GLU A 198 2.30 13.03 -8.73
C GLU A 198 1.97 14.38 -8.07
N ALA A 199 0.70 14.64 -7.83
CA ALA A 199 0.24 15.91 -7.25
C ALA A 199 0.61 16.08 -5.77
N THR A 200 0.84 14.97 -5.04
CA THR A 200 1.04 15.00 -3.58
C THR A 200 2.35 14.33 -3.18
N TYR A 201 2.39 13.01 -3.10
CA TYR A 201 3.52 12.25 -2.56
C TYR A 201 4.85 12.57 -3.27
N PHE A 202 4.89 12.52 -4.61
CA PHE A 202 6.12 12.83 -5.34
C PHE A 202 6.44 14.33 -5.32
N ALA A 203 5.43 15.20 -5.36
CA ALA A 203 5.65 16.64 -5.18
C ALA A 203 6.29 16.94 -3.82
N GLY A 204 5.83 16.28 -2.76
CA GLY A 204 6.41 16.40 -1.43
C GLY A 204 7.84 15.84 -1.36
N LEU A 205 8.10 14.67 -1.95
CA LEU A 205 9.44 14.09 -1.98
C LEU A 205 10.45 14.96 -2.74
N ARG A 206 10.04 15.61 -3.86
CA ARG A 206 10.87 16.63 -4.56
C ARG A 206 11.24 17.78 -3.62
N LYS A 207 10.24 18.32 -2.91
CA LYS A 207 10.46 19.38 -1.91
C LYS A 207 11.35 18.93 -0.76
N ALA A 208 11.29 17.65 -0.36
CA ALA A 208 12.17 17.05 0.65
C ALA A 208 13.60 16.82 0.16
N GLY A 209 13.90 17.06 -1.12
CA GLY A 209 15.22 16.92 -1.72
C GLY A 209 15.50 15.54 -2.32
N MET A 210 14.47 14.80 -2.75
CA MET A 210 14.64 13.59 -3.55
C MET A 210 14.91 13.99 -5.02
N PRO A 211 16.03 13.54 -5.65
CA PRO A 211 16.31 13.84 -7.06
C PRO A 211 15.37 13.06 -8.00
N GLU A 212 15.25 13.52 -9.25
CA GLU A 212 14.46 12.84 -10.29
C GLU A 212 15.12 11.52 -10.73
N GLU A 213 16.48 11.51 -10.91
CA GLU A 213 17.29 10.38 -11.36
C GLU A 213 18.38 10.01 -10.35
#